data_9a4cc72b73f69780382cef8f0ae9f266
#
_entry.id   9a4cc72b73f69780382cef8f0ae9f266
#
_cell.length_a   1.000
_cell.length_b   1.000
_cell.length_c   1.000
_cell.angle_alpha   90.00
_cell.angle_beta   90.00
_cell.angle_gamma   90.00
#
_symmetry.space_group_name_H-M   'P 1'
#
loop_
_entity.id
_entity.type
_entity.pdbx_description
1 polymer ?
#
loop_
_entity_poly.entity_id
_entity_poly.type
_entity_poly.pdbx_seq_one_letter_code
_entity_poly.pdbx_strand_id
1 'polypeptide(L)'
;MKKIHLFFALVLFVIPVAAQIRGNNIEISVYPDHNDWTYKVGETAKFTVEVRKSGSLMPDATIDYEAGPSLYPNVKKKSVVLKDGTMKWSGGMKTPGFYTLKVRTTVNGKAYESQCTAGFSPEKIEPATKCPKDFDQFWS
;
A
#
# COMPACT_ATOMS: atom_id res chain seq x y z
N MET A 1 -8.21 75.69 -21.20
CA MET A 1 -8.48 74.29 -21.48
C MET A 1 -7.70 73.40 -20.51
N LYS A 2 -8.40 72.77 -19.59
CA LYS A 2 -7.75 71.86 -18.66
C LYS A 2 -7.66 70.50 -19.34
N LYS A 3 -6.46 70.04 -19.62
CA LYS A 3 -6.24 68.67 -20.09
C LYS A 3 -6.38 67.72 -18.91
N ILE A 4 -7.46 66.99 -18.91
CA ILE A 4 -7.64 65.91 -17.96
C ILE A 4 -6.75 64.76 -18.42
N HIS A 5 -5.62 64.56 -17.76
CA HIS A 5 -4.84 63.36 -17.94
C HIS A 5 -5.55 62.23 -17.16
N LEU A 6 -6.29 61.46 -17.91
CA LEU A 6 -6.86 60.22 -17.41
C LEU A 6 -5.68 59.25 -17.17
N PHE A 7 -5.16 59.23 -15.95
CA PHE A 7 -4.20 58.25 -15.56
C PHE A 7 -4.95 56.94 -15.37
N PHE A 8 -4.97 56.13 -16.41
CA PHE A 8 -5.41 54.73 -16.29
C PHE A 8 -4.34 54.02 -15.49
N ALA A 9 -4.50 53.98 -14.20
CA ALA A 9 -3.73 53.09 -13.34
C ALA A 9 -4.14 51.64 -13.70
N LEU A 10 -3.38 51.04 -14.58
CA LEU A 10 -3.45 49.59 -14.84
C LEU A 10 -2.96 48.90 -13.56
N VAL A 11 -3.88 48.63 -12.64
CA VAL A 11 -3.60 47.77 -11.52
C VAL A 11 -3.43 46.35 -12.06
N LEU A 12 -2.18 46.00 -12.36
CA LEU A 12 -1.77 44.65 -12.60
C LEU A 12 -2.05 43.89 -11.29
N PHE A 13 -3.21 43.25 -11.22
CA PHE A 13 -3.46 42.20 -10.24
C PHE A 13 -2.48 41.07 -10.57
N VAL A 14 -1.32 41.12 -9.97
CA VAL A 14 -0.45 39.95 -9.86
C VAL A 14 -1.16 39.00 -8.91
N ILE A 15 -2.01 38.15 -9.47
CA ILE A 15 -2.50 37.01 -8.75
C ILE A 15 -1.26 36.14 -8.49
N PRO A 16 -0.83 35.95 -7.23
CA PRO A 16 0.15 34.95 -6.96
C PRO A 16 -0.50 33.62 -7.37
N VAL A 17 -0.13 33.12 -8.54
CA VAL A 17 -0.30 31.71 -8.84
C VAL A 17 0.56 31.04 -7.79
N ALA A 18 -0.03 30.73 -6.65
CA ALA A 18 0.52 29.74 -5.76
C ALA A 18 0.62 28.51 -6.62
N ALA A 19 1.79 28.31 -7.24
CA ALA A 19 2.15 27.04 -7.80
C ALA A 19 1.97 26.07 -6.64
N GLN A 20 0.85 25.38 -6.65
CA GLN A 20 0.68 24.23 -5.78
C GLN A 20 1.86 23.35 -6.18
N ILE A 21 2.87 23.36 -5.35
CA ILE A 21 3.90 22.35 -5.36
C ILE A 21 3.10 21.08 -5.13
N ARG A 22 2.65 20.44 -6.21
CA ARG A 22 2.18 19.07 -6.16
C ARG A 22 3.40 18.29 -5.73
N GLY A 23 3.53 18.14 -4.42
CA GLY A 23 4.56 17.30 -3.85
C GLY A 23 4.48 15.98 -4.60
N ASN A 24 5.62 15.42 -4.97
CA ASN A 24 5.69 14.09 -5.57
C ASN A 24 5.14 13.08 -4.55
N ASN A 25 3.82 13.04 -4.40
CA ASN A 25 3.16 12.12 -3.49
C ASN A 25 3.18 10.74 -4.12
N ILE A 26 4.03 9.89 -3.58
CA ILE A 26 4.09 8.48 -3.96
C ILE A 26 3.14 7.72 -3.03
N GLU A 27 2.29 6.91 -3.61
CA GLU A 27 1.34 6.06 -2.93
C GLU A 27 1.44 4.65 -3.46
N ILE A 28 1.50 3.67 -2.55
CA ILE A 28 1.43 2.26 -2.88
C ILE A 28 0.11 1.73 -2.32
N SER A 29 -0.72 1.18 -3.18
CA SER A 29 -1.94 0.49 -2.80
C SER A 29 -1.77 -1.01 -3.00
N VAL A 30 -2.07 -1.80 -1.99
CA VAL A 30 -2.08 -3.27 -2.04
C VAL A 30 -3.43 -3.74 -1.51
N TYR A 31 -4.17 -4.47 -2.31
CA TYR A 31 -5.50 -4.95 -1.92
C TYR A 31 -5.82 -6.31 -2.52
N PRO A 32 -6.63 -7.12 -1.82
CA PRO A 32 -7.05 -8.43 -2.29
C PRO A 32 -8.31 -8.33 -3.16
N ASP A 33 -8.67 -9.43 -3.82
CA ASP A 33 -9.89 -9.54 -4.62
C ASP A 33 -11.17 -9.78 -3.77
N HIS A 34 -11.03 -10.17 -2.49
CA HIS A 34 -12.14 -10.27 -1.56
C HIS A 34 -12.23 -9.03 -0.66
N ASN A 35 -13.41 -8.42 -0.59
CA ASN A 35 -13.64 -7.20 0.20
C ASN A 35 -13.50 -7.41 1.71
N ASP A 36 -13.78 -8.60 2.21
CA ASP A 36 -13.66 -8.97 3.62
C ASP A 36 -12.26 -9.49 4.00
N TRP A 37 -11.35 -9.60 3.00
CA TRP A 37 -9.97 -10.06 3.16
C TRP A 37 -9.85 -11.48 3.72
N THR A 38 -10.90 -12.29 3.58
CA THR A 38 -10.94 -13.66 4.06
C THR A 38 -11.09 -14.66 2.92
N TYR A 39 -10.45 -15.80 3.12
CA TYR A 39 -10.41 -16.92 2.18
C TYR A 39 -10.51 -18.21 2.97
N LYS A 40 -10.93 -19.28 2.31
CA LYS A 40 -10.82 -20.63 2.86
C LYS A 40 -9.45 -21.22 2.56
N VAL A 41 -8.96 -22.06 3.43
CA VAL A 41 -7.74 -22.86 3.16
C VAL A 41 -7.90 -23.61 1.84
N GLY A 42 -6.88 -23.51 0.98
CA GLY A 42 -6.90 -24.08 -0.37
C GLY A 42 -7.38 -23.12 -1.47
N GLU A 43 -8.03 -22.00 -1.09
CA GLU A 43 -8.34 -20.94 -2.06
C GLU A 43 -7.09 -20.13 -2.40
N THR A 44 -7.17 -19.43 -3.52
CA THR A 44 -6.11 -18.51 -3.97
C THR A 44 -6.56 -17.06 -3.79
N ALA A 45 -5.85 -16.30 -2.97
CA ALA A 45 -6.02 -14.86 -2.88
C ALA A 45 -5.28 -14.17 -4.03
N LYS A 46 -5.97 -13.25 -4.70
CA LYS A 46 -5.38 -12.42 -5.76
C LYS A 46 -5.20 -11.01 -5.23
N PHE A 47 -3.96 -10.59 -5.15
CA PHE A 47 -3.61 -9.23 -4.72
C PHE A 47 -3.32 -8.36 -5.93
N THR A 48 -3.75 -7.12 -5.86
CA THR A 48 -3.37 -6.08 -6.81
C THR A 48 -2.47 -5.07 -6.11
N VAL A 49 -1.36 -4.74 -6.75
CA VAL A 49 -0.43 -3.70 -6.33
C VAL A 49 -0.48 -2.56 -7.32
N GLU A 50 -0.62 -1.34 -6.84
CA GLU A 50 -0.55 -0.14 -7.65
C GLU A 50 0.44 0.84 -7.04
N VAL A 51 1.34 1.36 -7.84
CA VAL A 51 2.22 2.46 -7.46
C VAL A 51 1.77 3.71 -8.20
N ARG A 52 1.43 4.74 -7.45
CA ARG A 52 0.94 6.01 -7.98
C ARG A 52 1.87 7.16 -7.62
N LYS A 53 2.01 8.10 -8.53
CA LYS A 53 2.67 9.37 -8.31
C LYS A 53 1.67 10.49 -8.58
N SER A 54 1.39 11.30 -7.57
CA SER A 54 0.41 12.40 -7.66
C SER A 54 -0.95 11.95 -8.22
N GLY A 55 -1.43 10.78 -7.79
CA GLY A 55 -2.72 10.21 -8.16
C GLY A 55 -2.76 9.40 -9.46
N SER A 56 -1.71 9.43 -10.28
CA SER A 56 -1.63 8.65 -11.53
C SER A 56 -0.72 7.45 -11.37
N LEU A 57 -1.03 6.36 -12.06
CA LEU A 57 -0.13 5.19 -12.10
C LEU A 57 1.26 5.61 -12.56
N MET A 58 2.27 5.10 -11.89
CA MET A 58 3.68 5.41 -12.15
C MET A 58 4.28 4.34 -13.07
N PRO A 59 4.45 4.60 -14.38
CA PRO A 59 5.10 3.66 -15.28
C PRO A 59 6.55 3.41 -14.85
N ASP A 60 7.02 2.19 -15.08
CA ASP A 60 8.39 1.77 -14.77
C ASP A 60 8.77 1.91 -13.27
N ALA A 61 7.77 1.88 -12.38
CA ALA A 61 8.02 1.84 -10.95
C ALA A 61 8.81 0.58 -10.59
N THR A 62 9.88 0.76 -9.83
CA THR A 62 10.69 -0.36 -9.33
C THR A 62 10.30 -0.66 -7.89
N ILE A 63 9.96 -1.89 -7.60
CA ILE A 63 9.55 -2.35 -6.28
C ILE A 63 10.40 -3.52 -5.78
N ASP A 64 10.49 -3.61 -4.48
CA ASP A 64 10.85 -4.84 -3.77
C ASP A 64 9.59 -5.40 -3.13
N TYR A 65 9.40 -6.72 -3.11
CA TYR A 65 8.26 -7.30 -2.41
C TYR A 65 8.61 -8.59 -1.70
N GLU A 66 7.85 -8.85 -0.64
CA GLU A 66 7.86 -10.09 0.12
C GLU A 66 6.44 -10.64 0.19
N ALA A 67 6.27 -11.93 0.01
CA ALA A 67 4.98 -12.59 0.08
C ALA A 67 5.09 -13.94 0.78
N GLY A 68 4.02 -14.32 1.45
CA GLY A 68 3.94 -15.61 2.14
C GLY A 68 3.22 -15.53 3.48
N PRO A 69 3.29 -16.60 4.28
CA PRO A 69 2.80 -16.59 5.66
C PRO A 69 3.38 -15.41 6.42
N SER A 70 2.55 -14.70 7.18
CA SER A 70 2.91 -13.38 7.76
C SER A 70 4.17 -13.38 8.60
N LEU A 71 4.43 -14.47 9.34
CA LEU A 71 5.63 -14.58 10.16
C LEU A 71 6.86 -15.09 9.39
N TYR A 72 6.63 -15.80 8.30
CA TYR A 72 7.71 -16.46 7.55
C TYR A 72 7.47 -16.30 6.05
N PRO A 73 7.70 -15.10 5.49
CA PRO A 73 7.54 -14.90 4.04
C PRO A 73 8.52 -15.81 3.30
N ASN A 74 7.99 -16.56 2.35
CA ASN A 74 8.74 -17.55 1.57
C ASN A 74 9.14 -17.06 0.18
N VAL A 75 8.63 -15.91 -0.23
CA VAL A 75 8.97 -15.27 -1.50
C VAL A 75 9.51 -13.87 -1.21
N LYS A 76 10.70 -13.58 -1.76
CA LYS A 76 11.31 -12.24 -1.71
C LYS A 76 11.85 -11.92 -3.08
N LYS A 77 11.46 -10.78 -3.63
CA LYS A 77 11.94 -10.27 -4.91
C LYS A 77 12.39 -8.82 -4.75
N LYS A 78 13.46 -8.48 -5.42
CA LYS A 78 14.02 -7.13 -5.43
C LYS A 78 14.09 -6.59 -6.85
N SER A 79 14.00 -5.27 -6.96
CA SER A 79 14.18 -4.53 -8.21
C SER A 79 13.26 -5.03 -9.34
N VAL A 80 11.99 -5.29 -9.00
CA VAL A 80 10.98 -5.68 -9.98
C VAL A 80 10.40 -4.41 -10.62
N VAL A 81 10.47 -4.34 -11.95
CA VAL A 81 9.96 -3.18 -12.70
C VAL A 81 8.50 -3.43 -13.08
N LEU A 82 7.64 -2.50 -12.71
CA LEU A 82 6.22 -2.48 -13.08
C LEU A 82 6.03 -1.57 -14.30
N LYS A 83 5.89 -2.13 -15.49
CA LYS A 83 5.84 -1.34 -16.75
C LYS A 83 4.74 -0.28 -16.75
N ASP A 84 3.57 -0.61 -16.22
CA ASP A 84 2.39 0.25 -16.15
C ASP A 84 2.04 0.67 -14.71
N GLY A 85 2.95 0.46 -13.75
CA GLY A 85 2.76 0.82 -12.35
C GLY A 85 1.86 -0.14 -11.58
N THR A 86 1.51 -1.29 -12.16
CA THR A 86 0.65 -2.30 -11.54
C THR A 86 1.29 -3.68 -11.53
N MET A 87 0.93 -4.49 -10.54
CA MET A 87 1.30 -5.90 -10.46
C MET A 87 0.15 -6.69 -9.85
N LYS A 88 -0.01 -7.92 -10.33
CA LYS A 88 -0.91 -8.89 -9.71
C LYS A 88 -0.10 -10.03 -9.10
N TRP A 89 -0.47 -10.41 -7.89
CA TRP A 89 0.13 -11.50 -7.16
C TRP A 89 -0.93 -12.49 -6.71
N SER A 90 -0.64 -13.76 -6.81
CA SER A 90 -1.54 -14.82 -6.34
C SER A 90 -0.83 -15.63 -5.27
N GLY A 91 -1.49 -15.84 -4.16
CA GLY A 91 -0.98 -16.61 -3.06
C GLY A 91 -2.07 -17.38 -2.33
N GLY A 92 -1.70 -18.44 -1.64
CA GLY A 92 -2.61 -19.24 -0.88
C GLY A 92 -1.93 -19.97 0.27
N MET A 93 -2.74 -20.56 1.15
CA MET A 93 -2.27 -21.32 2.29
C MET A 93 -2.93 -22.68 2.35
N LYS A 94 -2.17 -23.67 2.80
CA LYS A 94 -2.65 -25.05 3.02
C LYS A 94 -3.11 -25.28 4.46
N THR A 95 -2.80 -24.36 5.35
CA THR A 95 -3.15 -24.37 6.76
C THR A 95 -3.79 -23.05 7.17
N PRO A 96 -4.68 -23.03 8.18
CA PRO A 96 -5.23 -21.78 8.69
C PRO A 96 -4.14 -20.80 9.12
N GLY A 97 -4.30 -19.54 8.77
CA GLY A 97 -3.34 -18.49 9.12
C GLY A 97 -3.51 -17.23 8.28
N PHE A 98 -2.48 -16.39 8.31
CA PHE A 98 -2.46 -15.12 7.60
C PHE A 98 -1.37 -15.11 6.53
N TYR A 99 -1.71 -14.62 5.36
CA TYR A 99 -0.82 -14.44 4.23
C TYR A 99 -0.63 -12.94 3.98
N THR A 100 0.60 -12.49 3.91
CA THR A 100 0.92 -11.06 3.73
C THR A 100 1.71 -10.85 2.43
N LEU A 101 1.30 -9.84 1.68
CA LEU A 101 2.08 -9.26 0.60
C LEU A 101 2.54 -7.87 1.04
N LYS A 102 3.82 -7.67 1.15
CA LYS A 102 4.48 -6.43 1.53
C LYS A 102 5.27 -5.88 0.35
N VAL A 103 5.07 -4.61 0.04
CA VAL A 103 5.67 -3.94 -1.12
C VAL A 103 6.38 -2.69 -0.67
N ARG A 104 7.59 -2.49 -1.19
CA ARG A 104 8.40 -1.30 -0.94
C ARG A 104 8.88 -0.71 -2.26
N THR A 105 8.89 0.60 -2.35
CA THR A 105 9.57 1.33 -3.43
C THR A 105 10.41 2.46 -2.84
N THR A 106 11.47 2.82 -3.54
CA THR A 106 12.32 3.95 -3.17
C THR A 106 12.33 4.94 -4.33
N VAL A 107 11.92 6.16 -4.07
CA VAL A 107 11.87 7.25 -5.06
C VAL A 107 12.61 8.46 -4.48
N ASN A 108 13.60 8.96 -5.22
CA ASN A 108 14.43 10.10 -4.80
C ASN A 108 15.05 9.91 -3.39
N GLY A 109 15.51 8.70 -3.08
CA GLY A 109 16.11 8.38 -1.79
C GLY A 109 15.14 8.16 -0.63
N LYS A 110 13.83 8.35 -0.84
CA LYS A 110 12.80 8.10 0.17
C LYS A 110 12.11 6.76 -0.08
N ALA A 111 12.01 5.96 0.97
CA ALA A 111 11.32 4.66 0.93
C ALA A 111 9.84 4.81 1.26
N TYR A 112 9.01 4.12 0.50
CA TYR A 112 7.56 3.99 0.71
C TYR A 112 7.24 2.52 0.82
N GLU A 113 6.34 2.18 1.73
CA GLU A 113 5.98 0.79 2.01
C GLU A 113 4.47 0.66 2.20
N SER A 114 3.91 -0.44 1.73
CA SER A 114 2.54 -0.84 1.96
C SER A 114 2.44 -2.35 2.04
N GLN A 115 1.45 -2.85 2.74
CA GLN A 115 1.19 -4.27 2.88
C GLN A 115 -0.30 -4.57 2.94
N CYS A 116 -0.64 -5.78 2.56
CA CYS A 116 -1.98 -6.33 2.71
C CYS A 116 -1.89 -7.74 3.27
N THR A 117 -2.75 -8.06 4.22
CA THR A 117 -2.82 -9.37 4.85
C THR A 117 -4.19 -9.99 4.61
N ALA A 118 -4.21 -11.21 4.08
CA ALA A 118 -5.41 -12.01 3.90
C ALA A 118 -5.48 -13.12 4.95
N GLY A 119 -6.66 -13.31 5.55
CA GLY A 119 -6.92 -14.38 6.51
C GLY A 119 -7.44 -15.63 5.81
N PHE A 120 -6.75 -16.75 5.98
CA PHE A 120 -7.17 -18.06 5.48
C PHE A 120 -7.76 -18.87 6.62
N SER A 121 -9.08 -19.07 6.59
CA SER A 121 -9.85 -19.73 7.65
C SER A 121 -9.40 -19.27 9.05
N PRO A 122 -9.38 -17.96 9.35
CA PRO A 122 -8.79 -17.44 10.58
C PRO A 122 -9.52 -17.94 11.83
N GLU A 123 -10.79 -18.31 11.69
CA GLU A 123 -11.58 -18.92 12.76
C GLU A 123 -11.09 -20.33 13.18
N LYS A 124 -10.27 -20.96 12.35
CA LYS A 124 -9.70 -22.29 12.58
C LYS A 124 -8.26 -22.26 13.10
N ILE A 125 -7.72 -21.07 13.40
CA ILE A 125 -6.39 -20.95 13.97
C ILE A 125 -6.43 -21.45 15.42
N GLU A 126 -5.69 -22.52 15.67
CA GLU A 126 -5.53 -23.04 17.04
C GLU A 126 -4.39 -22.31 17.77
N PRO A 127 -4.54 -22.05 19.08
CA PRO A 127 -3.45 -21.52 19.89
C PRO A 127 -2.22 -22.43 19.82
N ALA A 128 -1.05 -21.84 19.60
CA ALA A 128 0.22 -22.59 19.56
C ALA A 128 0.55 -23.29 20.88
N THR A 129 0.01 -22.77 21.98
CA THR A 129 0.18 -23.32 23.31
C THR A 129 -1.19 -23.44 23.99
N LYS A 130 -1.47 -24.63 24.56
CA LYS A 130 -2.60 -24.78 25.45
C LYS A 130 -2.26 -24.11 26.77
N CYS A 131 -3.17 -23.30 27.29
CA CYS A 131 -3.02 -22.80 28.68
C CYS A 131 -2.72 -23.96 29.62
N PRO A 132 -1.70 -23.85 30.50
CA PRO A 132 -1.50 -24.81 31.55
C PRO A 132 -2.79 -24.99 32.36
N LYS A 133 -3.05 -26.21 32.82
CA LYS A 133 -4.29 -26.52 33.55
C LYS A 133 -4.45 -25.72 34.85
N ASP A 134 -3.36 -25.17 35.37
CA ASP A 134 -3.26 -24.36 36.59
C ASP A 134 -3.24 -22.83 36.31
N PHE A 135 -3.45 -22.41 35.06
CA PHE A 135 -3.40 -20.98 34.69
C PHE A 135 -4.39 -20.15 35.51
N ASP A 136 -5.61 -20.63 35.67
CA ASP A 136 -6.65 -19.93 36.45
C ASP A 136 -6.37 -19.89 37.94
N GLN A 137 -5.68 -20.91 38.47
CA GLN A 137 -5.27 -20.97 39.91
C GLN A 137 -4.15 -19.96 40.21
N PHE A 138 -3.31 -19.65 39.24
CA PHE A 138 -2.22 -18.72 39.43
C PHE A 138 -2.71 -17.25 39.53
N TRP A 139 -3.86 -16.93 38.94
CA TRP A 139 -4.41 -15.59 38.93
C TRP A 139 -5.64 -15.37 39.81
N SER A 140 -6.10 -16.38 40.53
CA SER A 140 -7.21 -16.27 41.47
C SER A 140 -6.77 -15.80 42.86
#